data_e69910188bd3e7a8e81e31e56ddfffff
#
_entry.id   e69910188bd3e7a8e81e31e56ddfffff
#
_cell.length_a   1.000
_cell.length_b   1.000
_cell.length_c   1.000
_cell.angle_alpha   90.00
_cell.angle_beta   90.00
_cell.angle_gamma   90.00
#
_symmetry.space_group_name_H-M   'P 1'
#
loop_
_entity.id
_entity.type
_entity.pdbx_description
1 polymer ?
#
loop_
_entity_poly.entity_id
_entity_poly.type
_entity_poly.pdbx_seq_one_letter_code
_entity_poly.pdbx_strand_id
1 'polypeptide(L)'
;MNFDPITLDEVRRQAEATRADVATLSAAMQSLSVIKKVQRGVVTPTSSEEVVLTVSAIDVNKAFLTLLTTAHNTTSGRSTQNMISARVISSTTIGIKGFTVVESLTNVYHPVSWELVEFK
;
A
#
# COMPACT_ATOMS: atom_id res chain seq x y z
N MET A 1 41.46 -27.66 -38.62
CA MET A 1 40.14 -27.20 -38.29
C MET A 1 40.17 -25.73 -37.97
N ASN A 2 39.61 -24.94 -38.87
CA ASN A 2 39.58 -23.51 -38.65
C ASN A 2 38.36 -23.18 -37.81
N PHE A 3 38.62 -22.89 -36.55
CA PHE A 3 37.66 -22.13 -35.81
C PHE A 3 37.81 -20.68 -36.25
N ASP A 4 36.73 -20.11 -36.76
CA ASP A 4 36.65 -18.67 -36.73
C ASP A 4 36.72 -18.23 -35.28
N PRO A 5 37.82 -17.62 -34.87
CA PRO A 5 37.85 -17.15 -33.50
C PRO A 5 36.79 -16.06 -33.38
N ILE A 6 35.78 -16.35 -32.60
CA ILE A 6 34.94 -15.28 -32.05
C ILE A 6 35.93 -14.37 -31.33
N THR A 7 36.18 -13.21 -31.88
CA THR A 7 37.09 -12.27 -31.25
C THR A 7 36.54 -11.78 -29.93
N LEU A 8 37.43 -11.41 -29.02
CA LEU A 8 36.98 -10.81 -27.75
C LEU A 8 36.07 -9.57 -27.97
N ASP A 9 36.33 -8.83 -29.03
CA ASP A 9 35.53 -7.69 -29.41
C ASP A 9 34.12 -8.08 -29.80
N GLU A 10 33.96 -9.20 -30.49
CA GLU A 10 32.62 -9.70 -30.86
C GLU A 10 31.85 -10.21 -29.67
N VAL A 11 32.51 -10.95 -28.77
CA VAL A 11 31.89 -11.39 -27.50
C VAL A 11 31.51 -10.19 -26.65
N ARG A 12 32.36 -9.19 -26.56
CA ARG A 12 32.06 -7.95 -25.82
C ARG A 12 30.88 -7.24 -26.41
N ARG A 13 30.79 -7.11 -27.72
CA ARG A 13 29.68 -6.44 -28.39
C ARG A 13 28.36 -7.16 -28.15
N GLN A 14 28.35 -8.49 -28.17
CA GLN A 14 27.16 -9.29 -27.87
C GLN A 14 26.74 -9.14 -26.39
N ALA A 15 27.71 -9.11 -25.49
CA ALA A 15 27.41 -8.91 -24.07
C ALA A 15 26.84 -7.51 -23.81
N GLU A 16 27.34 -6.48 -24.46
CA GLU A 16 26.82 -5.11 -24.36
C GLU A 16 25.40 -5.01 -24.93
N ALA A 17 25.12 -5.64 -26.06
CA ALA A 17 23.78 -5.68 -26.64
C ALA A 17 22.80 -6.38 -25.70
N THR A 18 23.18 -7.49 -25.07
CA THR A 18 22.35 -8.20 -24.10
C THR A 18 22.06 -7.34 -22.87
N ARG A 19 23.04 -6.61 -22.37
CA ARG A 19 22.87 -5.68 -21.25
C ARG A 19 21.88 -4.56 -21.60
N ALA A 20 21.98 -4.01 -22.80
CA ALA A 20 21.08 -2.98 -23.28
C ALA A 20 19.65 -3.51 -23.38
N ASP A 21 19.46 -4.74 -23.88
CA ASP A 21 18.16 -5.39 -23.97
C ASP A 21 17.56 -5.64 -22.58
N VAL A 22 18.34 -6.07 -21.61
CA VAL A 22 17.90 -6.28 -20.22
C VAL A 22 17.47 -4.95 -19.59
N ALA A 23 18.24 -3.87 -19.81
CA ALA A 23 17.89 -2.55 -19.30
C ALA A 23 16.59 -2.04 -19.92
N THR A 24 16.40 -2.22 -21.22
CA THR A 24 15.16 -1.85 -21.91
C THR A 24 13.96 -2.65 -21.38
N LEU A 25 14.13 -3.96 -21.18
CA LEU A 25 13.08 -4.81 -20.63
C LEU A 25 12.72 -4.41 -19.20
N SER A 26 13.71 -4.13 -18.35
CA SER A 26 13.47 -3.66 -16.97
C SER A 26 12.68 -2.35 -16.96
N ALA A 27 13.02 -1.40 -17.80
CA ALA A 27 12.30 -0.13 -17.92
C ALA A 27 10.86 -0.36 -18.40
N ALA A 28 10.65 -1.26 -19.37
CA ALA A 28 9.33 -1.62 -19.86
C ALA A 28 8.49 -2.29 -18.77
N MET A 29 9.08 -3.19 -17.97
CA MET A 29 8.40 -3.85 -16.86
C MET A 29 7.99 -2.83 -15.78
N GLN A 30 8.84 -1.87 -15.46
CA GLN A 30 8.51 -0.79 -14.52
C GLN A 30 7.37 0.08 -15.04
N SER A 31 7.35 0.37 -16.34
CA SER A 31 6.27 1.17 -16.93
C SER A 31 4.93 0.42 -16.97
N LEU A 32 4.95 -0.91 -16.93
CA LEU A 32 3.74 -1.74 -16.86
C LEU A 32 3.16 -1.84 -15.44
N SER A 33 3.92 -1.48 -14.41
CA SER A 33 3.38 -1.46 -13.05
C SER A 33 2.22 -0.47 -12.98
N VAL A 34 1.08 -0.95 -12.48
CA VAL A 34 -0.12 -0.13 -12.29
C VAL A 34 -0.09 0.64 -10.99
N ILE A 35 0.79 0.25 -10.06
CA ILE A 35 0.91 0.90 -8.76
C ILE A 35 1.99 1.97 -8.83
N LYS A 36 1.63 3.18 -8.47
CA LYS A 36 2.55 4.32 -8.38
C LYS A 36 3.18 4.43 -7.01
N LYS A 37 2.37 4.30 -5.96
CA LYS A 37 2.80 4.55 -4.58
C LYS A 37 1.96 3.75 -3.60
N VAL A 38 2.60 3.26 -2.55
CA VAL A 38 1.92 2.63 -1.40
C VAL A 38 2.39 3.32 -0.13
N GLN A 39 1.44 3.72 0.69
CA GLN A 39 1.70 4.27 2.02
C GLN A 39 0.98 3.40 3.04
N ARG A 40 1.61 3.16 4.18
CA ARG A 40 1.07 2.33 5.26
C ARG A 40 1.30 2.98 6.60
N GLY A 41 0.44 2.66 7.53
CA GLY A 41 0.61 3.12 8.90
C GLY A 41 -0.34 2.42 9.86
N VAL A 42 -0.19 2.79 11.11
CA VAL A 42 -1.05 2.32 12.20
C VAL A 42 -1.47 3.53 13.01
N VAL A 43 -2.75 3.59 13.33
CA VAL A 43 -3.28 4.62 14.22
C VAL A 43 -4.15 3.96 15.29
N THR A 44 -4.01 4.42 16.52
CA THR A 44 -4.90 4.01 17.62
C THR A 44 -5.81 5.18 17.95
N PRO A 45 -7.11 5.11 17.59
CA PRO A 45 -8.06 6.14 17.97
C PRO A 45 -8.19 6.25 19.49
N THR A 46 -8.45 7.44 19.97
CA THR A 46 -8.67 7.69 21.41
C THR A 46 -10.09 8.16 21.70
N SER A 47 -10.90 8.32 20.67
CA SER A 47 -12.29 8.71 20.77
C SER A 47 -13.12 8.08 19.65
N SER A 48 -14.41 8.22 19.71
CA SER A 48 -15.33 7.76 18.65
C SER A 48 -15.31 8.66 17.40
N GLU A 49 -14.55 9.74 17.43
CA GLU A 49 -14.45 10.66 16.31
C GLU A 49 -13.42 10.19 15.29
N GLU A 50 -13.55 10.67 14.06
CA GLU A 50 -12.60 10.40 13.00
C GLU A 50 -11.23 11.01 13.31
N VAL A 51 -10.20 10.20 13.17
CA VAL A 51 -8.81 10.65 13.23
C VAL A 51 -8.37 11.06 11.84
N VAL A 52 -7.90 12.27 11.69
CA VAL A 52 -7.37 12.80 10.42
C VAL A 52 -5.86 12.66 10.40
N LEU A 53 -5.34 11.96 9.40
CA LEU A 53 -3.91 11.73 9.23
C LEU A 53 -3.41 12.43 7.97
N THR A 54 -2.21 13.01 8.06
CA THR A 54 -1.53 13.57 6.91
C THR A 54 -0.73 12.48 6.20
N VAL A 55 -0.87 12.41 4.89
CA VAL A 55 -0.14 11.47 4.03
C VAL A 55 0.62 12.24 2.94
N SER A 56 1.55 11.57 2.27
CA SER A 56 2.17 12.15 1.08
C SER A 56 1.12 12.36 -0.01
N ALA A 57 1.26 13.41 -0.79
CA ALA A 57 0.28 13.80 -1.80
C ALA A 57 -0.04 12.67 -2.79
N ILE A 58 -1.32 12.48 -3.04
CA ILE A 58 -1.88 11.48 -3.95
C ILE A 58 -2.87 12.13 -4.92
N ASP A 59 -3.13 11.43 -6.02
CA ASP A 59 -4.29 11.73 -6.86
C ASP A 59 -5.50 10.96 -6.29
N VAL A 60 -6.47 11.69 -5.74
CA VAL A 60 -7.64 11.08 -5.09
C VAL A 60 -8.49 10.23 -6.03
N ASN A 61 -8.44 10.50 -7.33
CA ASN A 61 -9.18 9.74 -8.34
C ASN A 61 -8.49 8.42 -8.70
N LYS A 62 -7.26 8.22 -8.27
CA LYS A 62 -6.45 7.06 -8.57
C LYS A 62 -5.97 6.32 -7.32
N ALA A 63 -6.56 6.60 -6.19
CA ALA A 63 -6.15 6.03 -4.91
C ALA A 63 -7.32 5.38 -4.20
N PHE A 64 -7.02 4.34 -3.42
CA PHE A 64 -7.97 3.78 -2.48
C PHE A 64 -7.30 3.44 -1.15
N LEU A 65 -8.09 3.49 -0.11
CA LEU A 65 -7.66 3.24 1.25
C LEU A 65 -8.26 1.92 1.74
N THR A 66 -7.40 1.05 2.25
CA THR A 66 -7.78 -0.25 2.78
C THR A 66 -7.41 -0.35 4.25
N LEU A 67 -8.27 -0.93 5.05
CA LEU A 67 -7.98 -1.29 6.42
C LEU A 67 -7.51 -2.74 6.49
N LEU A 68 -6.36 -2.94 7.14
CA LEU A 68 -5.72 -4.24 7.25
C LEU A 68 -5.99 -4.92 8.59
N THR A 69 -6.54 -4.19 9.54
CA THR A 69 -6.85 -4.69 10.89
C THR A 69 -8.33 -4.95 11.03
N THR A 70 -8.68 -6.11 11.51
CA THR A 70 -10.04 -6.42 11.93
C THR A 70 -10.22 -6.03 13.39
N ALA A 71 -11.37 -5.47 13.71
CA ALA A 71 -11.70 -5.17 15.10
C ALA A 71 -11.78 -6.46 15.90
N HIS A 72 -11.30 -6.39 17.12
CA HIS A 72 -11.15 -7.54 17.98
C HIS A 72 -12.36 -7.72 18.90
N ASN A 73 -12.95 -8.89 18.88
CA ASN A 73 -14.02 -9.26 19.80
C ASN A 73 -13.38 -9.96 21.02
N THR A 74 -13.34 -9.28 22.14
CA THR A 74 -12.58 -9.72 23.30
C THR A 74 -13.39 -10.42 24.37
N THR A 75 -14.72 -10.45 24.27
CA THR A 75 -15.53 -10.87 25.43
C THR A 75 -16.60 -11.88 25.01
N SER A 76 -16.44 -13.11 25.46
CA SER A 76 -17.45 -14.13 25.24
C SER A 76 -18.75 -13.77 25.98
N GLY A 77 -19.88 -13.94 25.32
CA GLY A 77 -21.19 -13.72 25.93
C GLY A 77 -21.67 -12.26 25.92
N ARG A 78 -20.87 -11.32 25.42
CA ARG A 78 -21.28 -9.92 25.30
C ARG A 78 -21.56 -9.54 23.86
N SER A 79 -22.56 -8.72 23.66
CA SER A 79 -22.86 -8.14 22.36
C SER A 79 -21.81 -7.09 22.01
N THR A 80 -21.18 -7.23 20.85
CA THR A 80 -20.17 -6.28 20.38
C THR A 80 -20.55 -5.77 18.99
N GLN A 81 -20.28 -4.50 18.73
CA GLN A 81 -20.47 -3.89 17.43
C GLN A 81 -19.19 -3.15 17.02
N ASN A 82 -18.66 -3.49 15.88
CA ASN A 82 -17.46 -2.87 15.33
C ASN A 82 -17.86 -1.68 14.46
N MET A 83 -17.31 -0.52 14.78
CA MET A 83 -17.51 0.73 14.06
C MET A 83 -16.20 1.18 13.46
N ILE A 84 -15.82 0.58 12.33
CA ILE A 84 -14.55 0.89 11.67
C ILE A 84 -14.84 1.40 10.27
N SER A 85 -14.28 2.55 9.94
CA SER A 85 -14.37 3.13 8.61
C SER A 85 -13.14 3.95 8.28
N ALA A 86 -12.88 4.09 7.01
CA ALA A 86 -11.78 4.89 6.53
C ALA A 86 -12.17 5.55 5.20
N ARG A 87 -11.65 6.76 4.98
CA ARG A 87 -11.89 7.48 3.74
C ARG A 87 -10.71 8.37 3.38
N VAL A 88 -10.54 8.62 2.10
CA VAL A 88 -9.65 9.66 1.60
C VAL A 88 -10.42 10.99 1.69
N ILE A 89 -9.86 11.95 2.41
CA ILE A 89 -10.47 13.27 2.60
C ILE A 89 -10.00 14.24 1.52
N SER A 90 -8.69 14.27 1.28
CA SER A 90 -8.06 15.15 0.30
C SER A 90 -6.82 14.49 -0.28
N SER A 91 -6.11 15.21 -1.15
CA SER A 91 -4.83 14.72 -1.72
C SER A 91 -3.75 14.48 -0.68
N THR A 92 -3.88 15.02 0.53
CA THR A 92 -2.85 14.90 1.59
C THR A 92 -3.40 14.42 2.92
N THR A 93 -4.68 14.07 3.00
CA THR A 93 -5.30 13.65 4.26
C THR A 93 -6.21 12.45 4.08
N ILE A 94 -6.17 11.56 5.06
CA ILE A 94 -7.11 10.45 5.21
C ILE A 94 -7.79 10.52 6.56
N GLY A 95 -8.98 9.97 6.66
CA GLY A 95 -9.71 9.87 7.92
C GLY A 95 -9.94 8.41 8.29
N ILE A 96 -9.68 8.08 9.55
CA ILE A 96 -9.87 6.74 10.08
C ILE A 96 -10.68 6.84 11.37
N LYS A 97 -11.71 6.00 11.45
CA LYS A 97 -12.57 5.88 12.61
C LYS A 97 -12.60 4.41 13.00
N GLY A 98 -12.30 4.10 14.24
CA GLY A 98 -12.28 2.71 14.64
C GLY A 98 -12.46 2.53 16.14
N PHE A 99 -13.57 1.91 16.52
CA PHE A 99 -13.83 1.49 17.88
C PHE A 99 -14.83 0.33 17.90
N THR A 100 -14.82 -0.41 19.00
CA THR A 100 -15.79 -1.46 19.25
C THR A 100 -16.70 -1.03 20.38
N VAL A 101 -18.00 -1.12 20.18
CA VAL A 101 -19.00 -0.87 21.22
C VAL A 101 -19.32 -2.20 21.88
N VAL A 102 -19.11 -2.28 23.19
CA VAL A 102 -19.41 -3.46 23.99
C VAL A 102 -20.72 -3.20 24.77
N GLU A 103 -21.73 -4.00 24.50
CA GLU A 103 -23.05 -3.92 25.15
C GLU A 103 -23.70 -2.53 25.10
N SER A 104 -23.42 -1.76 24.05
CA SER A 104 -23.89 -0.38 23.87
C SER A 104 -23.47 0.60 24.98
N LEU A 105 -22.55 0.20 25.86
CA LEU A 105 -22.17 0.98 27.04
C LEU A 105 -20.72 1.47 27.02
N THR A 106 -19.82 0.73 26.37
CA THR A 106 -18.39 1.04 26.43
C THR A 106 -17.77 0.98 25.06
N ASN A 107 -17.03 2.02 24.70
CA ASN A 107 -16.22 2.06 23.48
C ASN A 107 -14.81 1.53 23.81
N VAL A 108 -14.36 0.58 23.04
CA VAL A 108 -13.00 0.02 23.14
C VAL A 108 -12.23 0.40 21.88
N TYR A 109 -11.04 0.96 22.05
CA TYR A 109 -10.22 1.45 20.95
C TYR A 109 -9.07 0.49 20.70
N HIS A 110 -8.83 0.19 19.41
CA HIS A 110 -7.79 -0.72 18.97
C HIS A 110 -6.89 -0.06 17.93
N PRO A 111 -5.64 -0.49 17.80
CA PRO A 111 -4.81 -0.07 16.70
C PRO A 111 -5.45 -0.45 15.36
N VAL A 112 -5.47 0.48 14.43
CA VAL A 112 -5.99 0.27 13.08
C VAL A 112 -4.83 0.40 12.11
N SER A 113 -4.54 -0.67 11.40
CA SER A 113 -3.55 -0.67 10.31
C SER A 113 -4.23 -0.29 9.01
N TRP A 114 -3.60 0.60 8.26
CA TRP A 114 -4.15 1.09 7.00
C TRP A 114 -3.12 1.02 5.89
N GLU A 115 -3.62 0.93 4.68
CA GLU A 115 -2.81 0.97 3.46
C GLU A 115 -3.50 1.87 2.45
N LEU A 116 -2.75 2.83 1.92
CA LEU A 116 -3.19 3.75 0.89
C LEU A 116 -2.42 3.43 -0.39
N VAL A 117 -3.12 3.04 -1.44
CA VAL A 117 -2.55 2.66 -2.72
C VAL A 117 -2.95 3.69 -3.77
N GLU A 118 -1.96 4.22 -4.47
CA GLU A 118 -2.17 5.11 -5.61
C GLU A 118 -1.75 4.40 -6.90
N PHE A 119 -2.62 4.42 -7.89
CA PHE A 119 -2.37 3.89 -9.23
C PHE A 119 -1.81 4.96 -10.16
N LYS A 120 -1.16 4.51 -11.21
CA LYS A 120 -0.67 5.41 -12.27
C LYS A 120 -1.80 5.98 -13.11
#